data_110b9dc6f526fcd7b66f7aa7020ecd90
#
_entry.id   110b9dc6f526fcd7b66f7aa7020ecd90
#
_cell.length_a   1.000
_cell.length_b   1.000
_cell.length_c   1.000
_cell.angle_alpha   90.00
_cell.angle_beta   90.00
_cell.angle_gamma   90.00
#
_symmetry.space_group_name_H-M   'P 1'
#
loop_
_entity.id
_entity.type
_entity.pdbx_description
1 polymer ?
#
loop_
_entity_poly.entity_id
_entity_poly.type
_entity_poly.pdbx_seq_one_letter_code
_entity_poly.pdbx_strand_id
1 'polypeptide(L)'
;MKKILIYNSGGGIGDTIQIINLLISLHDHYTDHEIYLLQAHQNNLFENLLKELNLNFIKITPIKFMYFGFRFKHYFQINSLVKKNNIFFDIIIDLQSKLRNTIILKKIPHNIFISSTLSSFFLKPKFEIKNKEKNIIYRIVNYIKILTNNKFILKKYDINLIKKIYFDEADKLLPSDKYVGISMTQGNLYRKKTLPFDYIIQISKYLLSINKKPVFLIEKKHFKLKEKIESEIKDAIFPEFNSNINDPCLLISLAKKLDYTITIDNGIMHILSLANIPMIAIFGPTSSDKFAPKIDNIKILSSQKLFNSKNINLITPEIIIEKINLLEKETN
;
A
#
# COMPACT_ATOMS: atom_id res chain seq x y z
N MET A 1 17.95 -22.39 11.58
CA MET A 1 17.66 -21.00 11.25
C MET A 1 16.34 -20.63 11.89
N LYS A 2 16.24 -19.48 12.56
CA LYS A 2 15.01 -19.00 13.19
C LYS A 2 14.02 -18.51 12.13
N LYS A 3 12.73 -18.44 12.47
CA LYS A 3 11.67 -18.17 11.49
C LYS A 3 10.67 -17.13 12.01
N ILE A 4 10.35 -16.14 11.17
CA ILE A 4 9.30 -15.16 11.42
C ILE A 4 8.15 -15.43 10.45
N LEU A 5 6.93 -15.58 10.98
CA LEU A 5 5.71 -15.66 10.18
C LEU A 5 4.98 -14.33 10.22
N ILE A 6 4.69 -13.77 9.06
CA ILE A 6 3.86 -12.58 8.90
C ILE A 6 2.54 -12.99 8.24
N TYR A 7 1.43 -12.75 8.93
CA TYR A 7 0.10 -13.01 8.41
C TYR A 7 -0.53 -11.72 7.89
N ASN A 8 -0.73 -11.66 6.57
CA ASN A 8 -1.43 -10.59 5.89
C ASN A 8 -2.50 -11.18 4.97
N SER A 9 -3.77 -11.18 5.40
CA SER A 9 -4.87 -11.74 4.62
C SER A 9 -5.43 -10.77 3.57
N GLY A 10 -4.87 -9.58 3.43
CA GLY A 10 -5.20 -8.65 2.36
C GLY A 10 -4.85 -9.25 1.00
N GLY A 11 -5.81 -9.26 0.07
CA GLY A 11 -5.63 -9.90 -1.25
C GLY A 11 -5.31 -8.92 -2.36
N GLY A 12 -5.35 -7.62 -2.08
CA GLY A 12 -5.07 -6.57 -3.05
C GLY A 12 -3.58 -6.17 -3.08
N ILE A 13 -3.17 -5.61 -4.22
CA ILE A 13 -1.82 -5.08 -4.38
C ILE A 13 -1.51 -4.01 -3.32
N GLY A 14 -2.47 -3.14 -3.01
CA GLY A 14 -2.31 -2.11 -1.97
C GLY A 14 -2.03 -2.69 -0.59
N ASP A 15 -2.74 -3.76 -0.18
CA ASP A 15 -2.50 -4.44 1.10
C ASP A 15 -1.10 -5.07 1.17
N THR A 16 -0.57 -5.50 0.04
CA THR A 16 0.76 -6.13 -0.04
C THR A 16 1.86 -5.07 -0.07
N ILE A 17 1.68 -4.00 -0.81
CA ILE A 17 2.66 -2.88 -0.87
C ILE A 17 2.84 -2.23 0.52
N GLN A 18 1.78 -2.03 1.27
CA GLN A 18 1.85 -1.39 2.59
C GLN A 18 2.78 -2.10 3.58
N ILE A 19 2.99 -3.40 3.44
CA ILE A 19 3.84 -4.17 4.36
C ILE A 19 5.31 -4.24 3.93
N ILE A 20 5.68 -3.76 2.74
CA ILE A 20 7.04 -3.89 2.19
C ILE A 20 8.09 -3.31 3.15
N ASN A 21 7.88 -2.10 3.63
CA ASN A 21 8.81 -1.44 4.55
C ASN A 21 8.99 -2.23 5.86
N LEU A 22 7.92 -2.85 6.36
CA LEU A 22 7.98 -3.74 7.53
C LEU A 22 8.77 -5.00 7.21
N LEU A 23 8.55 -5.64 6.05
CA LEU A 23 9.25 -6.86 5.64
C LEU A 23 10.76 -6.63 5.52
N ILE A 24 11.18 -5.55 4.85
CA ILE A 24 12.59 -5.16 4.71
C ILE A 24 13.21 -4.92 6.09
N SER A 25 12.51 -4.15 6.93
CA SER A 25 13.02 -3.81 8.26
C SER A 25 13.16 -5.03 9.19
N LEU A 26 12.26 -6.01 9.06
CA LEU A 26 12.36 -7.27 9.77
C LEU A 26 13.55 -8.09 9.28
N HIS A 27 13.75 -8.17 7.97
CA HIS A 27 14.89 -8.87 7.38
C HIS A 27 16.23 -8.31 7.84
N ASP A 28 16.34 -6.98 7.83
CA ASP A 28 17.56 -6.29 8.23
C ASP A 28 17.84 -6.33 9.76
N HIS A 29 16.76 -6.33 10.55
CA HIS A 29 16.90 -6.39 12.02
C HIS A 29 17.16 -7.81 12.54
N TYR A 30 16.52 -8.80 11.94
CA TYR A 30 16.60 -10.20 12.33
C TYR A 30 17.40 -11.01 11.29
N THR A 31 18.69 -10.73 11.18
CA THR A 31 19.58 -11.28 10.13
C THR A 31 19.74 -12.80 10.18
N ASP A 32 19.46 -13.44 11.33
CA ASP A 32 19.50 -14.89 11.55
C ASP A 32 18.13 -15.57 11.35
N HIS A 33 17.09 -14.80 10.89
CA HIS A 33 15.74 -15.30 10.68
C HIS A 33 15.34 -15.35 9.21
N GLU A 34 14.63 -16.40 8.84
CA GLU A 34 13.89 -16.47 7.57
C GLU A 34 12.53 -15.80 7.72
N ILE A 35 12.15 -14.97 6.73
CA ILE A 35 10.86 -14.27 6.71
C ILE A 35 9.87 -15.07 5.88
N TYR A 36 8.79 -15.53 6.51
CA TYR A 36 7.69 -16.24 5.87
C TYR A 36 6.45 -15.37 5.82
N LEU A 37 5.84 -15.27 4.62
CA LEU A 37 4.59 -14.57 4.43
C LEU A 37 3.44 -15.57 4.26
N LEU A 38 2.40 -15.43 5.08
CA LEU A 38 1.14 -16.15 4.95
C LEU A 38 0.07 -15.20 4.44
N GLN A 39 -0.28 -15.36 3.17
CA GLN A 39 -1.38 -14.64 2.50
C GLN A 39 -2.59 -15.56 2.32
N ALA A 40 -3.78 -14.95 2.22
CA ALA A 40 -5.03 -15.69 2.04
C ALA A 40 -5.22 -16.27 0.64
N HIS A 41 -4.50 -15.74 -0.36
CA HIS A 41 -4.63 -16.16 -1.74
C HIS A 41 -3.51 -17.09 -2.17
N GLN A 42 -3.82 -17.96 -3.14
CA GLN A 42 -2.83 -18.83 -3.79
C GLN A 42 -1.76 -18.05 -4.55
N ASN A 43 -2.08 -16.85 -5.01
CA ASN A 43 -1.18 -16.02 -5.79
C ASN A 43 -0.33 -15.18 -4.86
N ASN A 44 0.91 -15.59 -4.69
CA ASN A 44 1.92 -14.74 -4.10
C ASN A 44 2.25 -13.61 -5.05
N LEU A 45 1.87 -12.39 -4.66
CA LEU A 45 2.16 -11.21 -5.47
C LEU A 45 3.67 -10.97 -5.62
N PHE A 46 4.49 -11.33 -4.62
CA PHE A 46 5.96 -11.20 -4.71
C PHE A 46 6.63 -12.20 -5.67
N GLU A 47 5.99 -13.32 -6.00
CA GLU A 47 6.49 -14.24 -7.03
C GLU A 47 6.00 -13.88 -8.44
N ASN A 48 5.01 -13.01 -8.55
CA ASN A 48 4.37 -12.62 -9.79
C ASN A 48 4.47 -11.10 -10.00
N LEU A 49 3.39 -10.37 -9.71
CA LEU A 49 3.22 -8.96 -10.03
C LEU A 49 4.25 -8.03 -9.36
N LEU A 50 4.77 -8.39 -8.20
CA LEU A 50 5.76 -7.62 -7.43
C LEU A 50 7.16 -8.25 -7.45
N LYS A 51 7.40 -9.20 -8.34
CA LYS A 51 8.68 -9.91 -8.44
C LYS A 51 9.85 -8.96 -8.69
N GLU A 52 9.63 -7.98 -9.54
CA GLU A 52 10.66 -7.01 -9.94
C GLU A 52 11.03 -6.00 -8.85
N LEU A 53 10.35 -6.02 -7.70
CA LEU A 53 10.78 -5.28 -6.50
C LEU A 53 12.00 -5.90 -5.81
N ASN A 54 12.47 -7.07 -6.27
CA ASN A 54 13.66 -7.76 -5.78
C ASN A 54 13.66 -8.11 -4.28
N LEU A 55 12.49 -8.47 -3.73
CA LEU A 55 12.32 -8.89 -2.34
C LEU A 55 12.45 -10.41 -2.18
N ASN A 56 13.52 -11.00 -2.71
CA ASN A 56 13.73 -12.44 -2.83
C ASN A 56 13.94 -13.17 -1.48
N PHE A 57 14.13 -12.43 -0.39
CA PHE A 57 14.23 -12.98 0.97
C PHE A 57 12.88 -13.43 1.55
N ILE A 58 11.76 -13.05 0.93
CA ILE A 58 10.42 -13.40 1.38
C ILE A 58 10.11 -14.83 0.93
N LYS A 59 9.88 -15.70 1.91
CA LYS A 59 9.47 -17.10 1.68
C LYS A 59 7.97 -17.25 1.84
N ILE A 60 7.38 -18.14 1.07
CA ILE A 60 5.97 -18.48 1.23
C ILE A 60 5.86 -19.66 2.17
N THR A 61 4.93 -19.54 3.11
CA THR A 61 4.66 -20.61 4.05
C THR A 61 4.02 -21.82 3.33
N PRO A 62 4.35 -23.06 3.72
CA PRO A 62 3.65 -24.25 3.24
C PRO A 62 2.19 -24.33 3.71
N ILE A 63 1.79 -23.50 4.68
CA ILE A 63 0.38 -23.39 5.11
C ILE A 63 -0.41 -22.65 4.03
N LYS A 64 -1.08 -23.40 3.16
CA LYS A 64 -1.89 -22.81 2.09
C LYS A 64 -3.37 -22.87 2.46
N PHE A 65 -4.00 -21.69 2.59
CA PHE A 65 -5.44 -21.58 2.71
C PHE A 65 -5.99 -20.83 1.50
N MET A 66 -6.91 -21.45 0.76
CA MET A 66 -7.42 -20.95 -0.53
C MET A 66 -8.41 -19.79 -0.43
N TYR A 67 -8.59 -19.16 0.76
CA TYR A 67 -9.63 -18.18 0.99
C TYR A 67 -9.10 -16.89 1.62
N PHE A 68 -9.81 -15.81 1.38
CA PHE A 68 -9.56 -14.52 2.01
C PHE A 68 -9.74 -14.60 3.52
N GLY A 69 -8.64 -14.81 4.24
CA GLY A 69 -8.61 -15.07 5.66
C GLY A 69 -8.97 -16.50 6.04
N PHE A 70 -8.84 -16.80 7.32
CA PHE A 70 -9.21 -18.11 7.84
C PHE A 70 -10.72 -18.26 7.96
N ARG A 71 -11.21 -19.51 7.75
CA ARG A 71 -12.58 -19.96 8.08
C ARG A 71 -12.54 -20.80 9.36
N PHE A 72 -13.67 -20.99 10.03
CA PHE A 72 -13.76 -21.82 11.25
C PHE A 72 -13.23 -23.24 11.06
N LYS A 73 -13.43 -23.86 9.90
CA LYS A 73 -12.87 -25.19 9.58
C LYS A 73 -11.36 -25.26 9.72
N HIS A 74 -10.65 -24.15 9.44
CA HIS A 74 -9.19 -24.09 9.56
C HIS A 74 -8.72 -24.18 11.01
N TYR A 75 -9.56 -23.85 12.00
CA TYR A 75 -9.25 -24.04 13.41
C TYR A 75 -8.98 -25.51 13.76
N PHE A 76 -9.71 -26.43 13.13
CA PHE A 76 -9.53 -27.87 13.33
C PHE A 76 -8.40 -28.42 12.45
N GLN A 77 -8.23 -27.89 11.25
CA GLN A 77 -7.23 -28.36 10.29
C GLN A 77 -5.81 -27.92 10.65
N ILE A 78 -5.64 -26.78 11.33
CA ILE A 78 -4.31 -26.19 11.57
C ILE A 78 -3.41 -27.12 12.37
N ASN A 79 -3.93 -27.85 13.35
CA ASN A 79 -3.16 -28.77 14.20
C ASN A 79 -2.55 -29.91 13.39
N SER A 80 -3.33 -30.51 12.47
CA SER A 80 -2.84 -31.60 11.62
C SER A 80 -1.78 -31.10 10.64
N LEU A 81 -1.99 -29.90 10.05
CA LEU A 81 -1.01 -29.26 9.16
C LEU A 81 0.30 -28.93 9.87
N VAL A 82 0.21 -28.38 11.09
CA VAL A 82 1.38 -28.06 11.91
C VAL A 82 2.17 -29.33 12.25
N LYS A 83 1.51 -30.38 12.71
CA LYS A 83 2.15 -31.68 13.04
C LYS A 83 2.76 -32.33 11.80
N LYS A 84 2.01 -32.42 10.70
CA LYS A 84 2.47 -33.06 9.45
C LYS A 84 3.73 -32.40 8.89
N ASN A 85 3.86 -31.08 9.01
CA ASN A 85 4.97 -30.32 8.43
C ASN A 85 6.01 -29.87 9.46
N ASN A 86 5.92 -30.30 10.72
CA ASN A 86 6.79 -29.90 11.83
C ASN A 86 7.00 -28.37 11.88
N ILE A 87 5.89 -27.62 11.86
CA ILE A 87 5.90 -26.16 11.74
C ILE A 87 6.10 -25.52 13.11
N PHE A 88 7.12 -24.67 13.20
CA PHE A 88 7.39 -23.80 14.34
C PHE A 88 7.90 -22.45 13.84
N PHE A 89 7.50 -21.36 14.49
CA PHE A 89 8.01 -20.02 14.24
C PHE A 89 8.50 -19.37 15.54
N ASP A 90 9.64 -18.70 15.49
CA ASP A 90 10.13 -17.93 16.65
C ASP A 90 9.23 -16.72 16.89
N ILE A 91 8.79 -16.06 15.84
CA ILE A 91 7.92 -14.88 15.92
C ILE A 91 6.73 -15.05 14.94
N ILE A 92 5.52 -14.80 15.42
CA ILE A 92 4.34 -14.67 14.57
C ILE A 92 3.80 -13.25 14.69
N ILE A 93 3.59 -12.60 13.53
CA ILE A 93 3.06 -11.25 13.41
C ILE A 93 1.70 -11.29 12.69
N ASP A 94 0.64 -10.89 13.39
CA ASP A 94 -0.72 -10.80 12.86
C ASP A 94 -1.04 -9.36 12.45
N LEU A 95 -1.08 -9.11 11.14
CA LEU A 95 -1.41 -7.80 10.55
C LEU A 95 -2.91 -7.61 10.27
N GLN A 96 -3.77 -8.56 10.64
CA GLN A 96 -5.21 -8.46 10.36
C GLN A 96 -6.06 -8.11 11.58
N SER A 97 -5.61 -8.47 12.77
CA SER A 97 -6.30 -8.19 14.04
C SER A 97 -7.78 -8.60 14.04
N LYS A 98 -8.12 -9.71 13.40
CA LYS A 98 -9.46 -10.32 13.41
C LYS A 98 -9.46 -11.50 14.35
N LEU A 99 -10.32 -11.48 15.38
CA LEU A 99 -10.34 -12.46 16.45
C LEU A 99 -10.23 -13.92 15.94
N ARG A 100 -11.08 -14.31 14.97
CA ARG A 100 -11.04 -15.64 14.35
C ARG A 100 -9.65 -15.97 13.80
N ASN A 101 -9.05 -15.07 13.06
CA ASN A 101 -7.75 -15.29 12.44
C ASN A 101 -6.66 -15.39 13.51
N THR A 102 -6.67 -14.51 14.50
CA THR A 102 -5.72 -14.50 15.61
C THR A 102 -5.76 -15.79 16.42
N ILE A 103 -6.96 -16.30 16.74
CA ILE A 103 -7.13 -17.58 17.47
C ILE A 103 -6.54 -18.74 16.67
N ILE A 104 -6.74 -18.77 15.35
CA ILE A 104 -6.21 -19.84 14.50
C ILE A 104 -4.68 -19.74 14.40
N LEU A 105 -4.13 -18.53 14.21
CA LEU A 105 -2.69 -18.30 14.19
C LEU A 105 -2.01 -18.72 15.50
N LYS A 106 -2.65 -18.46 16.64
CA LYS A 106 -2.14 -18.84 17.97
C LYS A 106 -1.95 -20.36 18.16
N LYS A 107 -2.59 -21.17 17.33
CA LYS A 107 -2.40 -22.64 17.36
C LYS A 107 -1.10 -23.10 16.69
N ILE A 108 -0.48 -22.23 15.91
CA ILE A 108 0.85 -22.50 15.36
C ILE A 108 1.88 -22.35 16.48
N PRO A 109 2.74 -23.33 16.76
CA PRO A 109 3.77 -23.24 17.78
C PRO A 109 4.69 -22.04 17.55
N HIS A 110 4.93 -21.25 18.62
CA HIS A 110 5.71 -20.02 18.53
C HIS A 110 6.28 -19.61 19.90
N ASN A 111 7.36 -18.81 19.88
CA ASN A 111 7.91 -18.15 21.05
C ASN A 111 7.23 -16.80 21.31
N ILE A 112 7.22 -15.92 20.27
CA ILE A 112 6.68 -14.56 20.33
C ILE A 112 5.45 -14.46 19.44
N PHE A 113 4.40 -13.80 19.93
CA PHE A 113 3.18 -13.54 19.16
C PHE A 113 2.79 -12.06 19.23
N ILE A 114 2.77 -11.40 18.08
CA ILE A 114 2.50 -9.97 17.98
C ILE A 114 1.16 -9.77 17.24
N SER A 115 0.15 -9.31 17.98
CA SER A 115 -1.17 -8.97 17.42
C SER A 115 -1.82 -7.85 18.21
N SER A 116 -2.55 -6.99 17.53
CA SER A 116 -3.34 -5.93 18.17
C SER A 116 -4.81 -6.31 18.43
N THR A 117 -5.17 -7.58 18.25
CA THR A 117 -6.52 -8.10 18.47
C THR A 117 -6.93 -7.96 19.93
N LEU A 118 -8.17 -7.51 20.17
CA LEU A 118 -8.75 -7.26 21.49
C LEU A 118 -7.81 -6.43 22.38
N SER A 119 -7.43 -5.25 21.88
CA SER A 119 -6.49 -4.36 22.58
C SER A 119 -5.20 -5.07 22.99
N SER A 120 -4.71 -5.95 22.09
CA SER A 120 -3.45 -6.70 22.27
C SER A 120 -3.51 -7.79 23.34
N PHE A 121 -4.69 -8.28 23.66
CA PHE A 121 -4.87 -9.40 24.61
C PHE A 121 -4.01 -10.62 24.27
N PHE A 122 -3.76 -10.87 22.98
CA PHE A 122 -3.00 -12.02 22.51
C PHE A 122 -1.48 -11.82 22.44
N LEU A 123 -0.96 -10.65 22.82
CA LEU A 123 0.48 -10.42 22.84
C LEU A 123 1.23 -11.42 23.72
N LYS A 124 2.41 -11.86 23.24
CA LYS A 124 3.35 -12.67 23.99
C LYS A 124 4.78 -12.28 23.57
N PRO A 125 5.64 -11.77 24.48
CA PRO A 125 5.33 -11.41 25.88
C PRO A 125 4.34 -10.24 26.00
N LYS A 126 3.76 -10.08 27.17
CA LYS A 126 2.90 -8.93 27.50
C LYS A 126 3.75 -7.71 27.80
N PHE A 127 3.29 -6.54 27.37
CA PHE A 127 3.87 -5.24 27.71
C PHE A 127 2.79 -4.14 27.66
N GLU A 128 3.07 -3.02 28.29
CA GLU A 128 2.17 -1.86 28.29
C GLU A 128 2.17 -1.14 26.93
N ILE A 129 0.97 -0.81 26.43
CA ILE A 129 0.78 -0.11 25.18
C ILE A 129 0.26 1.28 25.46
N LYS A 130 1.12 2.29 25.33
CA LYS A 130 0.77 3.70 25.53
C LYS A 130 0.19 4.35 24.28
N ASN A 131 0.57 3.89 23.09
CA ASN A 131 0.19 4.51 21.81
C ASN A 131 -0.96 3.76 21.12
N LYS A 132 -2.02 4.51 20.78
CA LYS A 132 -3.21 4.00 20.07
C LYS A 132 -3.12 4.28 18.55
N GLU A 133 -1.99 3.95 17.92
CA GLU A 133 -1.85 4.06 16.46
C GLU A 133 -3.01 3.33 15.74
N LYS A 134 -3.69 4.00 14.81
CA LYS A 134 -4.85 3.44 14.10
C LYS A 134 -4.43 2.57 12.91
N ASN A 135 -3.33 2.89 12.25
CA ASN A 135 -2.78 2.06 11.19
C ASN A 135 -2.16 0.80 11.80
N ILE A 136 -2.63 -0.36 11.36
CA ILE A 136 -2.23 -1.66 11.92
C ILE A 136 -0.72 -1.93 11.78
N ILE A 137 -0.12 -1.55 10.66
CA ILE A 137 1.29 -1.79 10.36
C ILE A 137 2.16 -1.00 11.32
N TYR A 138 1.90 0.30 11.48
CA TYR A 138 2.66 1.16 12.39
C TYR A 138 2.41 0.84 13.86
N ARG A 139 1.23 0.32 14.19
CA ARG A 139 0.95 -0.23 15.52
C ARG A 139 1.85 -1.44 15.80
N ILE A 140 1.97 -2.37 14.87
CA ILE A 140 2.85 -3.54 14.98
C ILE A 140 4.32 -3.10 15.01
N VAL A 141 4.73 -2.12 14.21
CA VAL A 141 6.08 -1.53 14.29
C VAL A 141 6.37 -1.01 15.70
N ASN A 142 5.43 -0.30 16.33
CA ASN A 142 5.59 0.18 17.70
C ASN A 142 5.74 -0.98 18.70
N TYR A 143 5.01 -2.09 18.50
CA TYR A 143 5.16 -3.27 19.36
C TYR A 143 6.52 -3.91 19.21
N ILE A 144 7.03 -4.02 17.97
CA ILE A 144 8.37 -4.54 17.71
C ILE A 144 9.43 -3.61 18.32
N LYS A 145 9.29 -2.29 18.23
CA LYS A 145 10.19 -1.34 18.90
C LYS A 145 10.25 -1.55 20.41
N ILE A 146 9.11 -1.74 21.07
CA ILE A 146 9.08 -2.04 22.51
C ILE A 146 9.83 -3.35 22.80
N LEU A 147 9.54 -4.42 22.04
CA LEU A 147 10.18 -5.73 22.20
C LEU A 147 11.70 -5.71 21.98
N THR A 148 12.18 -4.79 21.15
CA THR A 148 13.61 -4.67 20.80
C THR A 148 14.30 -3.52 21.54
N ASN A 149 13.70 -2.99 22.62
CA ASN A 149 14.19 -1.82 23.35
C ASN A 149 14.54 -0.65 22.41
N ASN A 150 13.65 -0.34 21.49
CA ASN A 150 13.77 0.71 20.45
C ASN A 150 14.93 0.54 19.44
N LYS A 151 15.52 -0.63 19.35
CA LYS A 151 16.58 -0.93 18.36
C LYS A 151 16.02 -1.19 16.96
N PHE A 152 14.73 -1.52 16.83
CA PHE A 152 14.08 -1.73 15.53
C PHE A 152 13.87 -0.41 14.80
N ILE A 153 14.40 -0.30 13.58
CA ILE A 153 14.26 0.88 12.71
C ILE A 153 13.39 0.51 11.51
N LEU A 154 12.32 1.28 11.28
CA LEU A 154 11.51 1.10 10.07
C LEU A 154 12.22 1.76 8.89
N LYS A 155 12.70 0.94 7.96
CA LYS A 155 13.35 1.37 6.73
C LYS A 155 12.33 1.60 5.61
N LYS A 156 12.63 2.48 4.70
CA LYS A 156 11.89 2.67 3.45
C LYS A 156 12.44 1.72 2.38
N TYR A 157 11.59 1.33 1.44
CA TYR A 157 12.02 0.60 0.25
C TYR A 157 13.03 1.43 -0.55
N ASP A 158 14.14 0.81 -0.93
CA ASP A 158 15.12 1.45 -1.80
C ASP A 158 14.73 1.24 -3.26
N ILE A 159 14.30 2.31 -3.91
CA ILE A 159 13.88 2.27 -5.31
C ILE A 159 15.03 1.95 -6.28
N ASN A 160 16.30 2.10 -5.86
CA ASN A 160 17.46 1.73 -6.68
C ASN A 160 17.57 0.21 -6.88
N LEU A 161 16.81 -0.59 -6.14
CA LEU A 161 16.66 -2.03 -6.38
C LEU A 161 15.84 -2.35 -7.64
N ILE A 162 15.10 -1.37 -8.16
CA ILE A 162 14.34 -1.50 -9.41
C ILE A 162 15.31 -1.46 -10.59
N LYS A 163 15.12 -2.36 -11.54
CA LYS A 163 15.97 -2.44 -12.74
C LYS A 163 15.91 -1.15 -13.56
N LYS A 164 17.06 -0.75 -14.09
CA LYS A 164 17.23 0.48 -14.89
C LYS A 164 16.23 0.59 -16.05
N ILE A 165 15.86 -0.51 -16.68
CA ILE A 165 14.90 -0.52 -17.81
C ILE A 165 13.59 0.20 -17.51
N TYR A 166 13.11 0.17 -16.26
CA TYR A 166 11.88 0.86 -15.86
C TYR A 166 12.07 2.38 -15.79
N PHE A 167 13.24 2.83 -15.36
CA PHE A 167 13.59 4.26 -15.35
C PHE A 167 13.81 4.77 -16.76
N ASP A 168 14.55 4.03 -17.60
CA ASP A 168 14.78 4.37 -19.01
C ASP A 168 13.46 4.48 -19.78
N GLU A 169 12.50 3.60 -19.49
CA GLU A 169 11.14 3.68 -20.07
C GLU A 169 10.35 4.87 -19.53
N ALA A 170 10.43 5.16 -18.23
CA ALA A 170 9.79 6.34 -17.63
C ALA A 170 10.34 7.64 -18.24
N ASP A 171 11.66 7.71 -18.50
CA ASP A 171 12.28 8.87 -19.15
C ASP A 171 11.81 9.08 -20.60
N LYS A 172 11.55 8.00 -21.34
CA LYS A 172 10.94 8.09 -22.70
C LYS A 172 9.50 8.55 -22.66
N LEU A 173 8.72 8.05 -21.68
CA LEU A 173 7.29 8.35 -21.56
C LEU A 173 7.03 9.75 -21.03
N LEU A 174 7.92 10.24 -20.17
CA LEU A 174 7.87 11.56 -19.54
C LEU A 174 9.21 12.30 -19.73
N PRO A 175 9.52 12.80 -20.94
CA PRO A 175 10.85 13.33 -21.29
C PRO A 175 11.12 14.75 -20.78
N SER A 176 10.13 15.42 -20.21
CA SER A 176 10.29 16.79 -19.68
C SER A 176 10.08 16.84 -18.16
N ASP A 177 9.65 17.98 -17.66
CA ASP A 177 9.34 18.27 -16.27
C ASP A 177 7.90 18.76 -16.08
N LYS A 178 7.55 19.16 -14.86
CA LYS A 178 6.27 19.75 -14.46
C LYS A 178 5.10 18.80 -14.63
N TYR A 179 5.33 17.53 -14.38
CA TYR A 179 4.30 16.50 -14.45
C TYR A 179 3.60 16.32 -13.10
N VAL A 180 2.27 16.21 -13.15
CA VAL A 180 1.44 15.86 -11.98
C VAL A 180 0.70 14.57 -12.26
N GLY A 181 0.94 13.55 -11.43
CA GLY A 181 0.28 12.26 -11.56
C GLY A 181 -1.15 12.28 -11.04
N ILE A 182 -2.08 11.72 -11.78
CA ILE A 182 -3.50 11.62 -11.40
C ILE A 182 -3.91 10.15 -11.43
N SER A 183 -4.29 9.60 -10.26
CA SER A 183 -4.80 8.22 -10.15
C SER A 183 -6.18 8.20 -9.51
N MET A 184 -7.23 8.11 -10.35
CA MET A 184 -8.64 8.23 -9.97
C MET A 184 -9.47 6.98 -10.26
N THR A 185 -8.86 5.87 -10.69
CA THR A 185 -9.54 4.60 -10.92
C THR A 185 -9.57 3.75 -9.66
N GLN A 186 -10.62 2.96 -9.47
CA GLN A 186 -10.74 2.03 -8.37
C GLN A 186 -10.82 0.58 -8.85
N GLY A 187 -10.13 -0.34 -8.16
CA GLY A 187 -10.17 -1.77 -8.47
C GLY A 187 -11.42 -2.48 -7.89
N ASN A 188 -11.90 -2.04 -6.72
CA ASN A 188 -13.04 -2.65 -6.04
C ASN A 188 -14.28 -1.77 -6.15
N LEU A 189 -15.32 -2.26 -6.82
CA LEU A 189 -16.56 -1.52 -7.10
C LEU A 189 -17.56 -1.48 -5.92
N TYR A 190 -17.37 -2.29 -4.87
CA TYR A 190 -18.31 -2.35 -3.74
C TYR A 190 -18.38 -1.05 -2.90
N ARG A 191 -17.37 -0.19 -3.01
CA ARG A 191 -17.32 1.11 -2.33
C ARG A 191 -16.99 2.17 -3.33
N LYS A 192 -17.89 3.15 -3.52
CA LYS A 192 -17.64 4.27 -4.41
C LYS A 192 -16.51 5.13 -3.84
N LYS A 193 -15.36 5.09 -4.48
CA LYS A 193 -14.16 5.86 -4.10
C LYS A 193 -13.74 6.85 -5.17
N THR A 194 -14.40 6.84 -6.33
CA THR A 194 -14.08 7.72 -7.46
C THR A 194 -14.73 9.08 -7.30
N LEU A 195 -14.02 10.11 -7.68
CA LEU A 195 -14.58 11.46 -7.84
C LEU A 195 -15.47 11.53 -9.09
N PRO A 196 -16.41 12.50 -9.16
CA PRO A 196 -17.12 12.83 -10.40
C PRO A 196 -16.14 13.14 -11.54
N PHE A 197 -16.49 12.77 -12.75
CA PHE A 197 -15.65 13.01 -13.94
C PHE A 197 -15.34 14.49 -14.12
N ASP A 198 -16.34 15.35 -13.97
CA ASP A 198 -16.18 16.79 -14.13
C ASP A 198 -15.18 17.39 -13.12
N TYR A 199 -15.06 16.82 -11.93
CA TYR A 199 -14.04 17.22 -10.96
C TYR A 199 -12.64 16.94 -11.47
N ILE A 200 -12.44 15.77 -12.08
CA ILE A 200 -11.15 15.38 -12.66
C ILE A 200 -10.77 16.38 -13.78
N ILE A 201 -11.73 16.74 -14.63
CA ILE A 201 -11.51 17.70 -15.71
C ILE A 201 -11.18 19.10 -15.17
N GLN A 202 -11.91 19.58 -14.18
CA GLN A 202 -11.65 20.90 -13.56
C GLN A 202 -10.24 20.96 -12.94
N ILE A 203 -9.85 19.91 -12.19
CA ILE A 203 -8.50 19.79 -11.60
C ILE A 203 -7.44 19.81 -12.71
N SER A 204 -7.65 19.06 -13.80
CA SER A 204 -6.70 18.98 -14.91
C SER A 204 -6.55 20.31 -15.65
N LYS A 205 -7.66 21.01 -15.90
CA LYS A 205 -7.64 22.36 -16.48
C LYS A 205 -6.91 23.36 -15.58
N TYR A 206 -7.11 23.27 -14.27
CA TYR A 206 -6.37 24.07 -13.31
C TYR A 206 -4.86 23.79 -13.38
N LEU A 207 -4.43 22.51 -13.39
CA LEU A 207 -3.03 22.14 -13.52
C LEU A 207 -2.39 22.75 -14.76
N LEU A 208 -3.06 22.68 -15.92
CA LEU A 208 -2.60 23.31 -17.16
C LEU A 208 -2.48 24.83 -17.02
N SER A 209 -3.39 25.50 -16.31
CA SER A 209 -3.35 26.96 -16.10
C SER A 209 -2.14 27.41 -15.27
N ILE A 210 -1.57 26.53 -14.43
CA ILE A 210 -0.34 26.78 -13.67
C ILE A 210 0.88 26.14 -14.31
N ASN A 211 0.83 25.83 -15.60
CA ASN A 211 1.92 25.23 -16.39
C ASN A 211 2.38 23.84 -15.86
N LYS A 212 1.45 23.04 -15.34
CA LYS A 212 1.67 21.64 -14.97
C LYS A 212 0.98 20.70 -15.95
N LYS A 213 1.62 19.60 -16.30
CA LYS A 213 1.13 18.60 -17.26
C LYS A 213 0.43 17.45 -16.54
N PRO A 214 -0.88 17.22 -16.72
CA PRO A 214 -1.60 16.13 -16.08
C PRO A 214 -1.22 14.78 -16.70
N VAL A 215 -0.72 13.87 -15.88
CA VAL A 215 -0.33 12.50 -16.23
C VAL A 215 -1.31 11.53 -15.59
N PHE A 216 -2.13 10.87 -16.38
CA PHE A 216 -3.12 9.93 -15.91
C PHE A 216 -2.56 8.52 -15.80
N LEU A 217 -2.46 8.04 -14.56
CA LEU A 217 -2.03 6.68 -14.24
C LEU A 217 -3.25 5.76 -14.25
N ILE A 218 -3.56 5.23 -15.43
CA ILE A 218 -4.78 4.46 -15.74
C ILE A 218 -4.40 3.18 -16.47
N GLU A 219 -4.81 2.03 -15.92
CA GLU A 219 -4.59 0.73 -16.57
C GLU A 219 -5.25 0.67 -17.96
N LYS A 220 -4.62 -0.01 -18.92
CA LYS A 220 -5.09 -0.16 -20.32
C LYS A 220 -6.53 -0.67 -20.46
N LYS A 221 -7.02 -1.44 -19.49
CA LYS A 221 -8.42 -1.90 -19.47
C LYS A 221 -9.46 -0.77 -19.36
N HIS A 222 -9.05 0.43 -18.91
CA HIS A 222 -9.91 1.61 -18.79
C HIS A 222 -9.86 2.51 -20.03
N PHE A 223 -9.73 1.92 -21.21
CA PHE A 223 -9.61 2.61 -22.50
C PHE A 223 -10.71 3.68 -22.72
N LYS A 224 -11.98 3.35 -22.45
CA LYS A 224 -13.09 4.30 -22.57
C LYS A 224 -12.93 5.55 -21.69
N LEU A 225 -12.31 5.39 -20.51
CA LEU A 225 -12.03 6.54 -19.64
C LEU A 225 -10.91 7.41 -20.23
N LYS A 226 -9.88 6.78 -20.80
CA LYS A 226 -8.82 7.49 -21.53
C LYS A 226 -9.41 8.34 -22.64
N GLU A 227 -10.20 7.77 -23.56
CA GLU A 227 -10.83 8.50 -24.67
C GLU A 227 -11.66 9.68 -24.19
N LYS A 228 -12.45 9.47 -23.12
CA LYS A 228 -13.27 10.52 -22.54
C LYS A 228 -12.44 11.66 -21.94
N ILE A 229 -11.28 11.38 -21.35
CA ILE A 229 -10.38 12.41 -20.82
C ILE A 229 -9.70 13.16 -21.99
N GLU A 230 -9.22 12.45 -23.00
CA GLU A 230 -8.56 13.05 -24.18
C GLU A 230 -9.48 14.00 -24.95
N SER A 231 -10.78 13.70 -25.00
CA SER A 231 -11.76 14.61 -25.65
C SER A 231 -11.92 15.94 -24.91
N GLU A 232 -11.64 15.99 -23.60
CA GLU A 232 -11.77 17.19 -22.77
C GLU A 232 -10.42 17.90 -22.50
N ILE A 233 -9.32 17.12 -22.45
CA ILE A 233 -7.97 17.58 -22.10
C ILE A 233 -6.99 17.05 -23.15
N LYS A 234 -6.70 17.84 -24.19
CA LYS A 234 -5.81 17.45 -25.29
C LYS A 234 -4.36 17.20 -24.84
N ASP A 235 -3.91 17.91 -23.81
CA ASP A 235 -2.56 17.80 -23.26
C ASP A 235 -2.44 16.72 -22.16
N ALA A 236 -3.45 15.86 -22.00
CA ALA A 236 -3.42 14.75 -21.06
C ALA A 236 -2.43 13.66 -21.52
N ILE A 237 -1.61 13.18 -20.59
CA ILE A 237 -0.59 12.17 -20.86
C ILE A 237 -1.00 10.84 -20.23
N PHE A 238 -0.88 9.74 -20.99
CA PHE A 238 -1.26 8.38 -20.58
C PHE A 238 -0.10 7.42 -20.77
N PRO A 239 0.90 7.41 -19.89
CA PRO A 239 2.15 6.67 -20.09
C PRO A 239 1.92 5.16 -20.21
N GLU A 240 0.99 4.58 -19.44
CA GLU A 240 0.73 3.14 -19.47
C GLU A 240 0.17 2.66 -20.83
N PHE A 241 -0.51 3.53 -21.58
CA PHE A 241 -1.01 3.20 -22.94
C PHE A 241 0.09 3.22 -23.99
N ASN A 242 1.15 3.97 -23.75
CA ASN A 242 2.28 4.16 -24.67
C ASN A 242 3.47 3.23 -24.34
N SER A 243 3.38 2.42 -23.29
CA SER A 243 4.41 1.45 -22.91
C SER A 243 3.97 0.01 -23.18
N ASN A 244 4.93 -0.85 -23.54
CA ASN A 244 4.73 -2.30 -23.57
C ASN A 244 4.98 -2.97 -22.20
N ILE A 245 5.50 -2.22 -21.24
CA ILE A 245 5.75 -2.70 -19.89
C ILE A 245 4.46 -2.57 -19.06
N ASN A 246 4.02 -3.70 -18.50
CA ASN A 246 2.87 -3.75 -17.60
C ASN A 246 3.31 -4.29 -16.24
N ASP A 247 4.04 -3.47 -15.48
CA ASP A 247 4.64 -3.84 -14.21
C ASP A 247 4.54 -2.67 -13.21
N PRO A 248 4.25 -2.91 -11.91
CA PRO A 248 4.22 -1.87 -10.89
C PRO A 248 5.51 -1.06 -10.74
N CYS A 249 6.67 -1.65 -11.10
CA CYS A 249 7.95 -0.94 -11.08
C CYS A 249 7.98 0.23 -12.08
N LEU A 250 7.26 0.12 -13.20
CA LEU A 250 7.11 1.25 -14.12
C LEU A 250 6.37 2.42 -13.44
N LEU A 251 5.29 2.14 -12.69
CA LEU A 251 4.56 3.20 -11.96
C LEU A 251 5.45 3.89 -10.91
N ILE A 252 6.30 3.13 -10.21
CA ILE A 252 7.26 3.69 -9.24
C ILE A 252 8.30 4.57 -9.97
N SER A 253 8.80 4.11 -11.12
CA SER A 253 9.76 4.87 -11.92
C SER A 253 9.14 6.13 -12.53
N LEU A 254 7.91 6.05 -13.04
CA LEU A 254 7.13 7.22 -13.49
C LEU A 254 6.92 8.21 -12.34
N ALA A 255 6.64 7.71 -11.12
CA ALA A 255 6.44 8.59 -9.97
C ALA A 255 7.65 9.49 -9.71
N LYS A 256 8.87 9.03 -9.98
CA LYS A 256 10.10 9.84 -9.84
C LYS A 256 10.19 11.01 -10.82
N LYS A 257 9.39 10.99 -11.88
CA LYS A 257 9.29 12.08 -12.89
C LYS A 257 8.21 13.10 -12.54
N LEU A 258 7.40 12.82 -11.51
CA LEU A 258 6.28 13.66 -11.12
C LEU A 258 6.67 14.61 -9.98
N ASP A 259 6.25 15.86 -10.07
CA ASP A 259 6.39 16.84 -8.98
C ASP A 259 5.60 16.39 -7.75
N TYR A 260 4.39 15.89 -7.99
CA TYR A 260 3.51 15.28 -6.97
C TYR A 260 2.42 14.43 -7.63
N THR A 261 1.64 13.75 -6.78
CA THR A 261 0.49 12.96 -7.24
C THR A 261 -0.81 13.35 -6.55
N ILE A 262 -1.92 13.21 -7.27
CA ILE A 262 -3.28 13.34 -6.74
C ILE A 262 -3.94 11.97 -6.89
N THR A 263 -4.27 11.35 -5.77
CA THR A 263 -4.76 9.96 -5.75
C THR A 263 -6.00 9.82 -4.88
N ILE A 264 -6.87 8.89 -5.25
CA ILE A 264 -7.87 8.35 -4.31
C ILE A 264 -7.29 7.16 -3.55
N ASP A 265 -7.98 6.67 -2.51
CA ASP A 265 -7.61 5.44 -1.80
C ASP A 265 -7.75 4.19 -2.70
N ASN A 266 -6.68 3.83 -3.38
CA ASN A 266 -6.57 2.69 -4.28
C ASN A 266 -5.19 2.01 -4.19
N GLY A 267 -4.99 0.92 -4.95
CA GLY A 267 -3.71 0.20 -4.99
C GLY A 267 -2.55 1.04 -5.56
N ILE A 268 -2.84 1.90 -6.54
CA ILE A 268 -1.84 2.77 -7.19
C ILE A 268 -1.28 3.79 -6.18
N MET A 269 -2.11 4.37 -5.30
CA MET A 269 -1.67 5.26 -4.22
C MET A 269 -0.53 4.61 -3.40
N HIS A 270 -0.67 3.34 -3.05
CA HIS A 270 0.35 2.63 -2.28
C HIS A 270 1.60 2.32 -3.10
N ILE A 271 1.46 2.00 -4.40
CA ILE A 271 2.61 1.82 -5.30
C ILE A 271 3.42 3.13 -5.39
N LEU A 272 2.74 4.25 -5.67
CA LEU A 272 3.38 5.57 -5.79
C LEU A 272 4.05 6.00 -4.48
N SER A 273 3.50 5.59 -3.33
CA SER A 273 4.08 5.92 -2.03
C SER A 273 5.47 5.31 -1.79
N LEU A 274 5.85 4.24 -2.52
CA LEU A 274 7.21 3.68 -2.46
C LEU A 274 8.27 4.64 -3.03
N ALA A 275 7.90 5.48 -3.99
CA ALA A 275 8.78 6.50 -4.53
C ALA A 275 8.97 7.71 -3.59
N ASN A 276 8.18 7.81 -2.52
CA ASN A 276 8.22 8.86 -1.50
C ASN A 276 8.14 10.29 -2.08
N ILE A 277 7.38 10.48 -3.14
CA ILE A 277 7.11 11.81 -3.74
C ILE A 277 5.92 12.47 -3.03
N PRO A 278 5.79 13.81 -3.11
CA PRO A 278 4.64 14.53 -2.54
C PRO A 278 3.32 14.00 -3.08
N MET A 279 2.29 13.97 -2.23
CA MET A 279 1.00 13.36 -2.58
C MET A 279 -0.19 14.08 -1.96
N ILE A 280 -1.25 14.29 -2.73
CA ILE A 280 -2.59 14.60 -2.24
C ILE A 280 -3.41 13.32 -2.28
N ALA A 281 -3.76 12.78 -1.11
CA ALA A 281 -4.50 11.54 -0.96
C ALA A 281 -5.94 11.79 -0.53
N ILE A 282 -6.90 11.37 -1.34
CA ILE A 282 -8.33 11.65 -1.20
C ILE A 282 -9.05 10.41 -0.68
N PHE A 283 -9.75 10.55 0.45
CA PHE A 283 -10.45 9.48 1.14
C PHE A 283 -11.94 9.81 1.29
N GLY A 284 -12.79 8.89 0.88
CA GLY A 284 -14.25 8.95 1.07
C GLY A 284 -14.71 7.92 2.11
N PRO A 285 -15.16 6.72 1.66
CA PRO A 285 -15.76 5.71 2.55
C PRO A 285 -14.76 4.97 3.44
N THR A 286 -13.46 5.11 3.20
CA THR A 286 -12.39 4.46 3.95
C THR A 286 -11.70 5.43 4.91
N SER A 287 -11.18 4.91 6.02
CA SER A 287 -10.50 5.70 7.02
C SER A 287 -9.07 6.07 6.59
N SER A 288 -8.79 7.34 6.42
CA SER A 288 -7.44 7.83 6.14
C SER A 288 -6.44 7.47 7.25
N ASP A 289 -6.85 7.49 8.53
CA ASP A 289 -5.99 7.12 9.65
C ASP A 289 -5.49 5.67 9.58
N LYS A 290 -6.27 4.78 8.90
CA LYS A 290 -5.90 3.37 8.76
C LYS A 290 -5.09 3.08 7.52
N PHE A 291 -5.36 3.80 6.42
CA PHE A 291 -4.90 3.41 5.10
C PHE A 291 -4.02 4.43 4.39
N ALA A 292 -3.94 5.69 4.88
CA ALA A 292 -3.03 6.65 4.27
C ALA A 292 -1.57 6.17 4.41
N PRO A 293 -0.77 6.22 3.34
CA PRO A 293 0.65 5.94 3.43
C PRO A 293 1.34 7.00 4.29
N LYS A 294 2.42 6.61 4.98
CA LYS A 294 3.26 7.57 5.72
C LYS A 294 4.49 7.90 4.89
N ILE A 295 4.37 8.92 4.08
CA ILE A 295 5.45 9.52 3.29
C ILE A 295 5.74 10.93 3.79
N ASP A 296 6.87 11.49 3.41
CA ASP A 296 7.38 12.73 4.01
C ASP A 296 6.46 13.93 3.74
N ASN A 297 5.94 14.07 2.52
CA ASN A 297 5.02 15.14 2.18
C ASN A 297 3.68 14.59 1.65
N ILE A 298 2.70 14.45 2.53
CA ILE A 298 1.35 14.01 2.18
C ILE A 298 0.29 15.00 2.69
N LYS A 299 -0.60 15.42 1.79
CA LYS A 299 -1.80 16.17 2.11
C LYS A 299 -3.01 15.23 2.06
N ILE A 300 -3.67 15.00 3.18
CA ILE A 300 -4.80 14.08 3.28
C ILE A 300 -6.10 14.87 3.25
N LEU A 301 -6.95 14.59 2.25
CA LEU A 301 -8.32 15.06 2.15
C LEU A 301 -9.27 13.90 2.48
N SER A 302 -9.94 13.97 3.62
CA SER A 302 -10.87 12.93 4.06
C SER A 302 -12.26 13.51 4.25
N SER A 303 -13.24 13.05 3.48
CA SER A 303 -14.63 13.50 3.63
C SER A 303 -15.20 13.17 5.01
N GLN A 304 -14.73 12.09 5.65
CA GLN A 304 -15.12 11.74 7.01
C GLN A 304 -14.59 12.75 8.04
N LYS A 305 -13.37 13.29 7.84
CA LYS A 305 -12.80 14.29 8.77
C LYS A 305 -13.31 15.69 8.50
N LEU A 306 -13.48 16.06 7.23
CA LEU A 306 -13.90 17.41 6.85
C LEU A 306 -15.42 17.62 7.02
N PHE A 307 -16.22 16.60 6.72
CA PHE A 307 -17.68 16.72 6.59
C PHE A 307 -18.45 15.69 7.40
N ASN A 308 -17.78 14.87 8.23
CA ASN A 308 -18.39 13.74 8.94
C ASN A 308 -19.20 12.80 8.01
N SER A 309 -18.77 12.62 6.77
CA SER A 309 -19.48 11.90 5.72
C SER A 309 -18.55 10.92 4.98
N LYS A 310 -19.10 9.79 4.54
CA LYS A 310 -18.41 8.83 3.67
C LYS A 310 -18.48 9.21 2.17
N ASN A 311 -19.20 10.26 1.83
CA ASN A 311 -19.36 10.69 0.45
C ASN A 311 -18.12 11.46 -0.02
N ILE A 312 -17.34 10.85 -0.92
CA ILE A 312 -16.12 11.45 -1.46
C ILE A 312 -16.41 12.70 -2.32
N ASN A 313 -17.61 12.81 -2.90
CA ASN A 313 -18.00 13.93 -3.76
C ASN A 313 -18.11 15.27 -3.01
N LEU A 314 -18.11 15.25 -1.67
CA LEU A 314 -18.03 16.48 -0.86
C LEU A 314 -16.65 17.13 -0.90
N ILE A 315 -15.63 16.41 -1.35
CA ILE A 315 -14.29 16.96 -1.60
C ILE A 315 -14.32 17.54 -3.03
N THR A 316 -14.68 18.80 -3.14
CA THR A 316 -14.86 19.51 -4.42
C THR A 316 -13.51 19.85 -5.06
N PRO A 317 -13.47 20.21 -6.36
CA PRO A 317 -12.25 20.66 -7.03
C PRO A 317 -11.56 21.80 -6.31
N GLU A 318 -12.31 22.78 -5.76
CA GLU A 318 -11.77 23.94 -5.07
C GLU A 318 -10.94 23.51 -3.83
N ILE A 319 -11.43 22.54 -3.06
CA ILE A 319 -10.73 21.99 -1.90
C ILE A 319 -9.43 21.29 -2.32
N ILE A 320 -9.46 20.58 -3.45
CA ILE A 320 -8.27 19.89 -3.98
C ILE A 320 -7.26 20.92 -4.50
N ILE A 321 -7.73 21.94 -5.23
CA ILE A 321 -6.92 23.05 -5.77
C ILE A 321 -6.26 23.84 -4.63
N GLU A 322 -6.96 24.08 -3.53
CA GLU A 322 -6.34 24.69 -2.35
C GLU A 322 -5.12 23.89 -1.86
N LYS A 323 -5.21 22.53 -1.86
CA LYS A 323 -4.08 21.69 -1.44
C LYS A 323 -2.97 21.61 -2.48
N ILE A 324 -3.31 21.72 -3.77
CA ILE A 324 -2.32 21.89 -4.84
C ILE A 324 -1.51 23.16 -4.59
N ASN A 325 -2.17 24.29 -4.35
CA ASN A 325 -1.52 25.58 -4.09
C ASN A 325 -0.61 25.55 -2.86
N LEU A 326 -0.98 24.81 -1.84
CA LEU A 326 -0.12 24.61 -0.66
C LEU A 326 1.14 23.79 -1.00
N LEU A 327 1.00 22.71 -1.79
CA LEU A 327 2.15 21.92 -2.22
C LEU A 327 3.10 22.71 -3.11
N GLU A 328 2.58 23.46 -4.09
CA GLU A 328 3.39 24.30 -4.98
C GLU A 328 4.21 25.35 -4.21
N LYS A 329 3.64 25.91 -3.13
CA LYS A 329 4.38 26.87 -2.26
C LYS A 329 5.47 26.21 -1.41
N GLU A 330 5.33 24.91 -1.10
CA GLU A 330 6.32 24.17 -0.29
C GLU A 330 7.46 23.61 -1.15
N THR A 331 7.25 23.51 -2.47
CA THR A 331 8.23 22.94 -3.42
C THR A 331 9.03 24.02 -4.18
N ASN A 332 8.55 25.25 -4.19
CA ASN A 332 9.25 26.44 -4.69
C ASN A 332 9.96 27.16 -3.54
#